data_64ee7564705296c8618a6287b6d95b20
#
_entry.id   64ee7564705296c8618a6287b6d95b20
#
_cell.length_a   1.000
_cell.length_b   1.000
_cell.length_c   1.000
_cell.angle_alpha   90.00
_cell.angle_beta   90.00
_cell.angle_gamma   90.00
#
_symmetry.space_group_name_H-M   'P 1'
#
loop_
_entity.id
_entity.type
_entity.pdbx_description
1 polymer ?
#
loop_
_entity_poly.entity_id
_entity_poly.type
_entity_poly.pdbx_seq_one_letter_code
_entity_poly.pdbx_strand_id
1 'polypeptide(L)'
;MENKKSAWTIILFRKCWICKWKITNYLDLFLASPYEPGSTMKTFTYMAAMENGVYDGSETYKSGTYITTDGTEIGDWNREGWGVITMDKGYAMSSNVGIINLINRHMDKMMLRQYFRKLGFGKKTGINLPNENTGKLDFQYETEIFNAGFGQGITTTPIQISQAMTSLTNDGVLLKPYIVSKIVNPETNEIILENKKNPG
;
A
#
# COMPACT_ATOMS: atom_id res chain seq x y z
N MET A 1 22.20 -33.51 -15.85
CA MET A 1 20.95 -32.89 -15.32
C MET A 1 21.31 -31.55 -14.69
N GLU A 2 21.14 -30.47 -15.46
CA GLU A 2 21.50 -29.12 -15.02
C GLU A 2 20.43 -28.61 -14.04
N ASN A 3 20.91 -28.31 -12.84
CA ASN A 3 20.14 -27.77 -11.74
C ASN A 3 19.84 -26.30 -12.05
N LYS A 4 18.70 -26.00 -12.67
CA LYS A 4 18.20 -24.61 -12.84
C LYS A 4 17.83 -24.04 -11.47
N LYS A 5 18.82 -23.51 -10.76
CA LYS A 5 18.59 -22.63 -9.61
C LYS A 5 17.80 -21.43 -10.09
N SER A 6 16.65 -21.18 -9.48
CA SER A 6 15.77 -20.07 -9.86
C SER A 6 16.52 -18.74 -9.79
N ALA A 7 16.28 -17.85 -10.75
CA ALA A 7 16.93 -16.55 -10.88
C ALA A 7 16.84 -15.69 -9.60
N TRP A 8 15.85 -15.93 -8.76
CA TRP A 8 15.60 -15.23 -7.50
C TRP A 8 16.61 -15.54 -6.39
N THR A 9 17.11 -16.76 -6.32
CA THR A 9 18.19 -17.15 -5.37
C THR A 9 19.47 -16.37 -5.67
N ILE A 10 19.74 -16.08 -6.93
CA ILE A 10 20.95 -15.35 -7.38
C ILE A 10 20.90 -13.88 -6.99
N ILE A 11 19.72 -13.23 -6.99
CA ILE A 11 19.58 -11.80 -6.66
C ILE A 11 19.79 -11.55 -5.15
N LEU A 12 19.28 -12.40 -4.29
CA LEU A 12 19.52 -12.34 -2.84
C LEU A 12 21.00 -12.53 -2.49
N PHE A 13 21.69 -13.48 -3.12
CA PHE A 13 23.12 -13.71 -2.91
C PHE A 13 24.02 -12.63 -3.48
N ARG A 14 23.67 -11.98 -4.61
CA ARG A 14 24.49 -10.90 -5.17
C ARG A 14 24.51 -9.64 -4.30
N LYS A 15 23.42 -9.26 -3.64
CA LYS A 15 23.42 -8.15 -2.68
C LYS A 15 24.27 -8.44 -1.44
N CYS A 16 24.36 -9.70 -1.02
CA CYS A 16 25.19 -10.11 0.12
C CYS A 16 26.70 -10.10 -0.18
N TRP A 17 27.10 -10.26 -1.45
CA TRP A 17 28.52 -10.30 -1.85
C TRP A 17 29.21 -8.93 -1.90
N ILE A 18 28.45 -7.87 -2.05
CA ILE A 18 28.97 -6.49 -2.11
C ILE A 18 29.14 -5.87 -0.71
N CYS A 19 28.41 -6.36 0.29
CA CYS A 19 28.53 -5.89 1.67
C CYS A 19 29.39 -6.86 2.48
N LYS A 20 30.60 -6.45 2.86
CA LYS A 20 31.47 -7.13 3.86
C LYS A 20 30.83 -7.12 5.28
N TRP A 21 29.51 -6.95 5.38
CA TRP A 21 28.80 -6.87 6.64
C TRP A 21 28.35 -8.25 7.08
N LYS A 22 28.65 -8.59 8.33
CA LYS A 22 28.13 -9.80 8.96
C LYS A 22 26.60 -9.69 9.01
N ILE A 23 25.88 -10.63 8.38
CA ILE A 23 24.43 -10.69 8.49
C ILE A 23 24.08 -11.00 9.93
N THR A 24 23.50 -10.06 10.63
CA THR A 24 23.06 -10.18 12.03
C THR A 24 21.56 -10.41 12.17
N ASN A 25 20.80 -10.21 11.10
CA ASN A 25 19.36 -10.38 11.09
C ASN A 25 18.92 -11.06 9.79
N TYR A 26 18.17 -12.13 9.92
CA TYR A 26 17.59 -12.91 8.81
C TYR A 26 16.10 -12.62 8.57
N LEU A 27 15.56 -11.55 9.20
CA LEU A 27 14.19 -11.14 8.93
C LEU A 27 14.07 -10.60 7.50
N ASP A 28 13.06 -11.07 6.81
CA ASP A 28 12.67 -10.49 5.53
C ASP A 28 11.97 -9.15 5.79
N LEU A 29 12.66 -8.05 5.52
CA LEU A 29 12.15 -6.69 5.76
C LEU A 29 10.93 -6.37 4.89
N PHE A 30 10.75 -7.07 3.78
CA PHE A 30 9.58 -6.92 2.92
C PHE A 30 8.28 -7.36 3.61
N LEU A 31 8.40 -8.30 4.57
CA LEU A 31 7.29 -8.85 5.34
C LEU A 31 7.22 -8.29 6.76
N ALA A 32 8.38 -8.10 7.38
CA ALA A 32 8.48 -7.87 8.82
C ALA A 32 8.60 -6.40 9.22
N SER A 33 8.99 -5.50 8.28
CA SER A 33 9.26 -4.10 8.59
C SER A 33 8.14 -3.18 8.10
N PRO A 34 7.18 -2.81 8.96
CA PRO A 34 6.16 -1.84 8.61
C PRO A 34 6.75 -0.41 8.58
N TYR A 35 6.23 0.41 7.68
CA TYR A 35 6.62 1.81 7.50
C TYR A 35 5.42 2.66 7.10
N GLU A 36 5.52 3.97 7.27
CA GLU A 36 4.52 4.90 6.75
C GLU A 36 4.60 4.97 5.22
N PRO A 37 3.56 4.54 4.48
CA PRO A 37 3.64 4.39 3.03
C PRO A 37 3.69 5.73 2.28
N GLY A 38 3.35 6.83 2.95
CA GLY A 38 3.33 8.16 2.35
C GLY A 38 2.39 8.25 1.14
N SER A 39 2.76 9.05 0.16
CA SER A 39 1.89 9.40 -0.98
C SER A 39 1.45 8.23 -1.86
N THR A 40 2.00 7.03 -1.69
CA THR A 40 1.47 5.83 -2.36
C THR A 40 0.05 5.51 -1.91
N MET A 41 -0.33 5.87 -0.67
CA MET A 41 -1.70 5.70 -0.16
C MET A 41 -2.73 6.55 -0.87
N LYS A 42 -2.36 7.68 -1.45
CA LYS A 42 -3.28 8.54 -2.20
C LYS A 42 -3.99 7.79 -3.32
N THR A 43 -3.27 6.90 -4.01
CA THR A 43 -3.88 6.03 -5.03
C THR A 43 -5.07 5.27 -4.47
N PHE A 44 -4.92 4.66 -3.31
CA PHE A 44 -5.99 3.88 -2.68
C PHE A 44 -7.11 4.75 -2.11
N THR A 45 -6.81 5.98 -1.71
CA THR A 45 -7.82 6.96 -1.26
C THR A 45 -8.68 7.42 -2.44
N TYR A 46 -8.07 7.73 -3.59
CA TYR A 46 -8.80 8.03 -4.82
C TYR A 46 -9.63 6.84 -5.31
N MET A 47 -9.06 5.63 -5.26
CA MET A 47 -9.81 4.40 -5.57
C MET A 47 -11.04 4.25 -4.67
N ALA A 48 -10.90 4.53 -3.36
CA ALA A 48 -12.02 4.47 -2.42
C ALA A 48 -13.14 5.43 -2.81
N ALA A 49 -12.80 6.65 -3.21
CA ALA A 49 -13.78 7.64 -3.67
C ALA A 49 -14.46 7.23 -4.99
N MET A 50 -13.68 6.72 -5.94
CA MET A 50 -14.19 6.21 -7.22
C MET A 50 -15.14 5.03 -7.04
N GLU A 51 -14.73 4.02 -6.25
CA GLU A 51 -15.53 2.83 -5.98
C GLU A 51 -16.86 3.14 -5.29
N ASN A 52 -16.88 4.17 -4.44
CA ASN A 52 -18.10 4.62 -3.77
C ASN A 52 -18.90 5.64 -4.60
N GLY A 53 -18.49 5.95 -5.83
CA GLY A 53 -19.21 6.83 -6.75
C GLY A 53 -19.24 8.31 -6.31
N VAL A 54 -18.30 8.72 -5.45
CA VAL A 54 -18.25 10.10 -4.89
C VAL A 54 -17.08 10.92 -5.46
N TYR A 55 -16.38 10.42 -6.46
CA TYR A 55 -15.27 11.12 -7.10
C TYR A 55 -15.71 11.91 -8.32
N ASP A 56 -15.40 13.20 -8.33
CA ASP A 56 -15.45 14.08 -9.50
C ASP A 56 -14.08 14.68 -9.74
N GLY A 57 -13.39 14.23 -10.78
CA GLY A 57 -12.06 14.69 -11.15
C GLY A 57 -12.00 16.17 -11.55
N SER A 58 -13.14 16.75 -12.00
CA SER A 58 -13.27 18.17 -12.40
C SER A 58 -13.56 19.10 -11.21
N GLU A 59 -13.99 18.57 -10.06
CA GLU A 59 -14.20 19.37 -8.87
C GLU A 59 -12.93 20.12 -8.46
N THR A 60 -13.08 21.39 -8.05
CA THR A 60 -11.95 22.25 -7.73
C THR A 60 -11.79 22.49 -6.23
N TYR A 61 -10.56 22.71 -5.82
CA TYR A 61 -10.21 23.15 -4.46
C TYR A 61 -9.00 24.10 -4.50
N LYS A 62 -8.82 24.87 -3.43
CA LYS A 62 -7.65 25.73 -3.25
C LYS A 62 -6.55 24.88 -2.62
N SER A 63 -5.45 24.67 -3.34
CA SER A 63 -4.26 23.96 -2.87
C SER A 63 -3.38 24.83 -1.96
N GLY A 64 -2.34 24.25 -1.39
CA GLY A 64 -1.35 24.94 -0.55
C GLY A 64 -1.42 24.49 0.89
N THR A 65 -2.35 25.06 1.67
CA THR A 65 -2.48 24.79 3.10
C THR A 65 -3.95 24.57 3.48
N TYR A 66 -4.18 23.64 4.38
CA TYR A 66 -5.47 23.37 5.02
C TYR A 66 -5.30 23.43 6.55
N ILE A 67 -6.23 24.09 7.23
CA ILE A 67 -6.27 24.16 8.70
C ILE A 67 -7.43 23.27 9.17
N THR A 68 -7.12 22.26 9.96
CA THR A 68 -8.08 21.33 10.54
C THR A 68 -8.90 21.98 11.66
N THR A 69 -9.96 21.32 12.12
CA THR A 69 -10.83 21.82 13.20
C THR A 69 -10.10 22.00 14.54
N ASP A 70 -9.01 21.24 14.78
CA ASP A 70 -8.15 21.38 15.96
C ASP A 70 -7.04 22.43 15.80
N GLY A 71 -7.00 23.13 14.65
CA GLY A 71 -6.00 24.16 14.36
C GLY A 71 -4.69 23.63 13.79
N THR A 72 -4.58 22.32 13.53
CA THR A 72 -3.39 21.74 12.89
C THR A 72 -3.30 22.19 11.43
N GLU A 73 -2.15 22.69 11.03
CA GLU A 73 -1.86 23.10 9.66
C GLU A 73 -1.25 21.94 8.88
N ILE A 74 -1.89 21.56 7.77
CA ILE A 74 -1.41 20.53 6.85
C ILE A 74 -1.17 21.17 5.49
N GLY A 75 0.06 21.08 4.98
CA GLY A 75 0.44 21.70 3.72
C GLY A 75 0.72 20.70 2.60
N ASP A 76 0.62 21.19 1.37
CA ASP A 76 1.21 20.55 0.22
C ASP A 76 2.74 20.56 0.31
N TRP A 77 3.42 19.65 -0.37
CA TRP A 77 4.88 19.49 -0.28
C TRP A 77 5.65 20.75 -0.72
N ASN A 78 5.08 21.58 -1.61
CA ASN A 78 5.65 22.85 -2.03
C ASN A 78 5.27 24.03 -1.12
N ARG A 79 4.41 23.83 -0.12
CA ARG A 79 3.89 24.78 0.86
C ARG A 79 3.04 25.95 0.30
N GLU A 80 3.31 26.40 -0.90
CA GLU A 80 2.61 27.51 -1.57
C GLU A 80 1.34 27.05 -2.31
N GLY A 81 1.30 25.77 -2.71
CA GLY A 81 0.25 25.21 -3.55
C GLY A 81 0.37 25.62 -5.01
N TRP A 82 -0.71 25.44 -5.73
CA TRP A 82 -0.85 25.75 -7.17
C TRP A 82 -2.09 26.61 -7.45
N GLY A 83 -2.59 27.32 -6.42
CA GLY A 83 -3.85 28.05 -6.50
C GLY A 83 -5.06 27.13 -6.51
N VAL A 84 -6.09 27.50 -7.26
CA VAL A 84 -7.29 26.66 -7.44
C VAL A 84 -7.02 25.67 -8.56
N ILE A 85 -7.08 24.37 -8.24
CA ILE A 85 -6.84 23.27 -9.17
C ILE A 85 -7.93 22.19 -9.05
N THR A 86 -8.07 21.35 -10.07
CA THR A 86 -9.01 20.23 -10.06
C THR A 86 -8.50 19.05 -9.22
N MET A 87 -9.38 18.12 -8.83
CA MET A 87 -9.01 16.89 -8.13
C MET A 87 -8.05 16.05 -8.96
N ASP A 88 -8.25 15.90 -10.27
CA ASP A 88 -7.32 15.22 -11.17
C ASP A 88 -5.92 15.85 -11.16
N LYS A 89 -5.86 17.19 -11.23
CA LYS A 89 -4.60 17.92 -11.15
C LYS A 89 -3.94 17.73 -9.78
N GLY A 90 -4.73 17.72 -8.71
CA GLY A 90 -4.26 17.46 -7.34
C GLY A 90 -3.61 16.09 -7.19
N TYR A 91 -4.20 15.06 -7.79
CA TYR A 91 -3.58 13.73 -7.83
C TYR A 91 -2.23 13.75 -8.57
N ALA A 92 -2.19 14.34 -9.76
CA ALA A 92 -0.97 14.45 -10.56
C ALA A 92 0.15 15.23 -9.84
N MET A 93 -0.20 16.24 -9.05
CA MET A 93 0.75 17.04 -8.25
C MET A 93 1.05 16.43 -6.87
N SER A 94 0.44 15.30 -6.55
CA SER A 94 0.56 14.65 -5.23
C SER A 94 0.15 15.57 -4.07
N SER A 95 -0.94 16.34 -4.25
CA SER A 95 -1.45 17.28 -3.24
C SER A 95 -1.97 16.55 -2.00
N ASN A 96 -1.50 16.94 -0.82
CA ASN A 96 -2.07 16.51 0.46
C ASN A 96 -3.41 17.20 0.70
N VAL A 97 -3.49 18.50 0.36
CA VAL A 97 -4.71 19.31 0.51
C VAL A 97 -5.82 18.76 -0.40
N GLY A 98 -5.47 18.19 -1.56
CA GLY A 98 -6.41 17.47 -2.42
C GLY A 98 -7.05 16.28 -1.74
N ILE A 99 -6.23 15.44 -1.06
CA ILE A 99 -6.73 14.31 -0.27
C ILE A 99 -7.64 14.77 0.86
N ILE A 100 -7.26 15.83 1.58
CA ILE A 100 -8.08 16.39 2.66
C ILE A 100 -9.43 16.84 2.14
N ASN A 101 -9.47 17.61 1.04
CA ASN A 101 -10.72 18.06 0.44
C ASN A 101 -11.59 16.89 -0.03
N LEU A 102 -10.99 15.85 -0.65
CA LEU A 102 -11.71 14.67 -1.08
C LEU A 102 -12.36 13.94 0.10
N ILE A 103 -11.60 13.71 1.16
CA ILE A 103 -12.11 13.03 2.37
C ILE A 103 -13.17 13.92 3.06
N ASN A 104 -12.85 15.17 3.33
CA ASN A 104 -13.70 16.05 4.12
C ASN A 104 -15.06 16.34 3.47
N ARG A 105 -15.10 16.40 2.14
CA ARG A 105 -16.34 16.70 1.39
C ARG A 105 -17.18 15.46 1.09
N HIS A 106 -16.54 14.32 0.83
CA HIS A 106 -17.21 13.19 0.18
C HIS A 106 -17.05 11.86 0.90
N MET A 107 -16.15 11.75 1.88
CA MET A 107 -15.85 10.48 2.54
C MET A 107 -15.93 10.62 4.05
N ASP A 108 -16.37 9.56 4.71
CA ASP A 108 -16.27 9.46 6.15
C ASP A 108 -15.13 8.50 6.58
N LYS A 109 -14.82 8.52 7.86
CA LYS A 109 -13.81 7.66 8.48
C LYS A 109 -14.09 6.18 8.22
N MET A 110 -15.35 5.76 8.25
CA MET A 110 -15.72 4.36 8.09
C MET A 110 -15.53 3.89 6.66
N MET A 111 -15.92 4.71 5.69
CA MET A 111 -15.73 4.46 4.26
C MET A 111 -14.25 4.24 3.94
N LEU A 112 -13.38 5.16 4.34
CA LEU A 112 -11.94 5.08 4.11
C LEU A 112 -11.33 3.85 4.77
N ARG A 113 -11.66 3.61 6.07
CA ARG A 113 -11.13 2.46 6.83
C ARG A 113 -11.57 1.13 6.25
N GLN A 114 -12.84 1.00 5.89
CA GLN A 114 -13.38 -0.24 5.30
C GLN A 114 -12.72 -0.53 3.96
N TYR A 115 -12.51 0.50 3.15
CA TYR A 115 -11.87 0.34 1.86
C TYR A 115 -10.41 -0.10 2.01
N PHE A 116 -9.65 0.53 2.89
CA PHE A 116 -8.27 0.11 3.18
C PHE A 116 -8.21 -1.35 3.69
N ARG A 117 -9.15 -1.74 4.53
CA ARG A 117 -9.26 -3.14 4.99
C ARG A 117 -9.62 -4.13 3.88
N LYS A 118 -10.47 -3.73 2.91
CA LYS A 118 -10.75 -4.54 1.71
C LYS A 118 -9.48 -4.78 0.88
N LEU A 119 -8.60 -3.79 0.78
CA LEU A 119 -7.32 -3.87 0.10
C LEU A 119 -6.23 -4.65 0.87
N GLY A 120 -6.54 -5.17 2.06
CA GLY A 120 -5.61 -5.99 2.83
C GLY A 120 -4.78 -5.24 3.86
N PHE A 121 -4.91 -3.92 3.99
CA PHE A 121 -4.19 -3.15 5.00
C PHE A 121 -4.65 -3.51 6.43
N GLY A 122 -3.70 -3.54 7.37
CA GLY A 122 -3.96 -3.88 8.76
C GLY A 122 -4.17 -5.38 9.04
N LYS A 123 -3.94 -6.26 8.06
CA LYS A 123 -4.01 -7.73 8.21
C LYS A 123 -2.90 -8.41 7.41
N LYS A 124 -2.65 -9.69 7.69
CA LYS A 124 -1.69 -10.49 6.95
C LYS A 124 -2.16 -10.72 5.51
N THR A 125 -1.24 -10.68 4.55
CA THR A 125 -1.53 -10.98 3.14
C THR A 125 -1.79 -12.46 2.90
N GLY A 126 -1.37 -13.31 3.84
CA GLY A 126 -1.47 -14.75 3.74
C GLY A 126 -0.36 -15.40 2.91
N ILE A 127 0.73 -14.68 2.63
CA ILE A 127 1.93 -15.28 2.05
C ILE A 127 2.46 -16.38 2.98
N ASN A 128 2.89 -17.50 2.40
CA ASN A 128 3.36 -18.64 3.19
C ASN A 128 4.83 -18.46 3.63
N LEU A 129 5.08 -17.41 4.42
CA LEU A 129 6.38 -17.10 5.00
C LEU A 129 6.21 -16.68 6.47
N PRO A 130 7.22 -16.94 7.33
CA PRO A 130 7.17 -16.56 8.74
C PRO A 130 7.37 -15.04 8.93
N ASN A 131 7.00 -14.55 10.13
CA ASN A 131 7.24 -13.19 10.62
C ASN A 131 6.56 -12.07 9.80
N GLU A 132 5.43 -12.37 9.14
CA GLU A 132 4.64 -11.35 8.46
C GLU A 132 4.01 -10.41 9.49
N ASN A 133 4.30 -9.10 9.35
CA ASN A 133 3.70 -8.02 10.15
C ASN A 133 2.44 -7.48 9.47
N THR A 134 1.47 -7.05 10.26
CA THR A 134 0.19 -6.52 9.76
C THR A 134 0.22 -5.00 9.54
N GLY A 135 1.25 -4.33 10.01
CA GLY A 135 1.23 -2.87 10.11
C GLY A 135 0.15 -2.37 11.09
N LYS A 136 -0.12 -1.08 11.05
CA LYS A 136 -1.14 -0.42 11.87
C LYS A 136 -2.09 0.38 10.99
N LEU A 137 -3.38 0.07 11.07
CA LEU A 137 -4.45 0.81 10.40
C LEU A 137 -5.44 1.31 11.45
N ASP A 138 -5.03 2.33 12.19
CA ASP A 138 -5.85 2.94 13.23
C ASP A 138 -5.80 4.47 13.10
N PHE A 139 -6.98 5.08 13.08
CA PHE A 139 -7.18 6.52 13.04
C PHE A 139 -8.59 6.85 13.56
N GLN A 140 -8.70 7.85 14.42
CA GLN A 140 -9.93 8.21 15.13
C GLN A 140 -10.32 9.66 14.87
N TYR A 141 -9.38 10.57 15.00
CA TYR A 141 -9.59 12.00 14.92
C TYR A 141 -9.44 12.51 13.48
N GLU A 142 -9.99 13.69 13.20
CA GLU A 142 -9.99 14.30 11.87
C GLU A 142 -8.60 14.35 11.23
N THR A 143 -7.63 14.89 11.95
CA THR A 143 -6.24 15.00 11.50
C THR A 143 -5.62 13.63 11.17
N GLU A 144 -5.92 12.60 11.98
CA GLU A 144 -5.44 11.23 11.74
C GLU A 144 -6.09 10.62 10.48
N ILE A 145 -7.38 10.91 10.24
CA ILE A 145 -8.09 10.43 9.03
C ILE A 145 -7.46 11.03 7.78
N PHE A 146 -7.19 12.34 7.79
CA PHE A 146 -6.54 13.03 6.69
C PHE A 146 -5.14 12.48 6.45
N ASN A 147 -4.34 12.34 7.52
CA ASN A 147 -2.99 11.79 7.47
C ASN A 147 -2.99 10.36 6.89
N ALA A 148 -3.92 9.50 7.33
CA ALA A 148 -4.06 8.15 6.78
C ALA A 148 -4.35 8.16 5.28
N GLY A 149 -5.14 9.13 4.79
CA GLY A 149 -5.47 9.27 3.38
C GLY A 149 -4.27 9.54 2.48
N PHE A 150 -3.21 10.18 3.00
CA PHE A 150 -1.96 10.37 2.27
C PHE A 150 -0.77 9.58 2.87
N GLY A 151 -1.07 8.58 3.74
CA GLY A 151 -0.14 7.56 4.16
C GLY A 151 0.78 7.93 5.32
N GLN A 152 0.35 8.82 6.20
CA GLN A 152 0.99 9.13 7.47
C GLN A 152 0.13 8.68 8.65
N GLY A 153 0.73 8.43 9.80
CA GLY A 153 0.02 7.96 11.01
C GLY A 153 -0.46 6.50 10.95
N ILE A 154 -0.33 5.86 9.80
CA ILE A 154 -0.57 4.43 9.58
C ILE A 154 0.73 3.76 9.16
N THR A 155 0.83 2.46 9.37
CA THR A 155 1.98 1.70 8.87
C THR A 155 1.54 0.48 8.07
N THR A 156 2.27 0.19 6.99
CA THR A 156 2.06 -0.95 6.11
C THR A 156 3.39 -1.62 5.81
N THR A 157 3.36 -2.90 5.45
CA THR A 157 4.55 -3.57 4.93
C THR A 157 4.63 -3.45 3.41
N PRO A 158 5.83 -3.55 2.80
CA PRO A 158 5.97 -3.57 1.35
C PRO A 158 5.12 -4.64 0.66
N ILE A 159 4.95 -5.82 1.28
CA ILE A 159 4.11 -6.87 0.71
C ILE A 159 2.62 -6.49 0.69
N GLN A 160 2.13 -5.77 1.71
CA GLN A 160 0.75 -5.28 1.72
C GLN A 160 0.50 -4.25 0.61
N ILE A 161 1.43 -3.31 0.41
CA ILE A 161 1.34 -2.36 -0.72
C ILE A 161 1.35 -3.11 -2.05
N SER A 162 2.26 -4.09 -2.21
CA SER A 162 2.34 -4.90 -3.44
C SER A 162 1.04 -5.68 -3.68
N GLN A 163 0.47 -6.26 -2.63
CA GLN A 163 -0.82 -6.96 -2.71
C GLN A 163 -1.95 -6.00 -3.12
N ALA A 164 -2.07 -4.86 -2.45
CA ALA A 164 -3.10 -3.86 -2.76
C ALA A 164 -3.01 -3.36 -4.21
N MET A 165 -1.78 -3.16 -4.74
CA MET A 165 -1.55 -2.77 -6.13
C MET A 165 -2.05 -3.82 -7.13
N THR A 166 -2.17 -5.09 -6.76
CA THR A 166 -2.71 -6.09 -7.68
C THR A 166 -4.16 -5.81 -8.08
N SER A 167 -4.94 -5.17 -7.21
CA SER A 167 -6.32 -4.80 -7.56
C SER A 167 -6.40 -3.79 -8.70
N LEU A 168 -5.39 -2.91 -8.86
CA LEU A 168 -5.33 -1.96 -9.99
C LEU A 168 -5.00 -2.65 -11.32
N THR A 169 -4.24 -3.73 -11.29
CA THR A 169 -3.70 -4.39 -12.50
C THR A 169 -4.39 -5.70 -12.82
N ASN A 170 -5.44 -6.06 -12.09
CA ASN A 170 -6.13 -7.34 -12.17
C ASN A 170 -7.64 -7.19 -12.01
N ASP A 171 -8.24 -6.25 -12.76
CA ASP A 171 -9.70 -6.04 -12.85
C ASP A 171 -10.41 -5.89 -11.49
N GLY A 172 -9.77 -5.19 -10.55
CA GLY A 172 -10.29 -4.98 -9.20
C GLY A 172 -10.07 -6.16 -8.23
N VAL A 173 -9.48 -7.26 -8.69
CA VAL A 173 -9.29 -8.46 -7.87
C VAL A 173 -7.97 -8.41 -7.12
N LEU A 174 -8.05 -8.43 -5.79
CA LEU A 174 -6.90 -8.56 -4.91
C LEU A 174 -6.31 -9.98 -5.03
N LEU A 175 -4.99 -10.10 -5.15
CA LEU A 175 -4.33 -11.40 -5.28
C LEU A 175 -3.60 -11.78 -3.98
N LYS A 176 -3.66 -13.06 -3.63
CA LYS A 176 -2.83 -13.62 -2.57
C LYS A 176 -1.40 -13.81 -3.08
N PRO A 177 -0.38 -13.20 -2.44
CA PRO A 177 1.01 -13.36 -2.85
C PRO A 177 1.53 -14.77 -2.49
N TYR A 178 2.42 -15.29 -3.32
CA TYR A 178 3.16 -16.53 -3.06
C TYR A 178 4.54 -16.49 -3.73
N ILE A 179 5.49 -17.24 -3.20
CA ILE A 179 6.84 -17.40 -3.78
C ILE A 179 7.13 -18.82 -4.23
N VAL A 180 6.42 -19.82 -3.69
CA VAL A 180 6.53 -21.20 -4.10
C VAL A 180 5.42 -21.52 -5.07
N SER A 181 5.73 -21.76 -6.33
CA SER A 181 4.72 -22.11 -7.33
C SER A 181 4.24 -23.57 -7.18
N LYS A 182 5.17 -24.49 -6.86
CA LYS A 182 4.88 -25.92 -6.81
C LYS A 182 5.86 -26.66 -5.93
N ILE A 183 5.37 -27.63 -5.15
CA ILE A 183 6.17 -28.64 -4.43
C ILE A 183 5.79 -30.01 -4.98
N VAL A 184 6.79 -30.79 -5.35
CA VAL A 184 6.63 -32.14 -5.92
C VAL A 184 7.43 -33.13 -5.08
N ASN A 185 6.84 -34.26 -4.76
CA ASN A 185 7.57 -35.39 -4.16
C ASN A 185 8.61 -35.92 -5.18
N PRO A 186 9.91 -35.95 -4.85
CA PRO A 186 10.95 -36.35 -5.80
C PRO A 186 10.92 -37.84 -6.14
N GLU A 187 10.31 -38.69 -5.30
CA GLU A 187 10.26 -40.13 -5.49
C GLU A 187 9.02 -40.57 -6.30
N THR A 188 7.87 -39.95 -6.02
CA THR A 188 6.60 -40.35 -6.63
C THR A 188 6.15 -39.43 -7.77
N ASN A 189 6.81 -38.27 -7.95
CA ASN A 189 6.35 -37.15 -8.83
C ASN A 189 4.96 -36.60 -8.48
N GLU A 190 4.44 -36.94 -7.33
CA GLU A 190 3.16 -36.42 -6.86
C GLU A 190 3.27 -34.92 -6.51
N ILE A 191 2.27 -34.12 -6.90
CA ILE A 191 2.19 -32.72 -6.54
C ILE A 191 1.66 -32.59 -5.10
N ILE A 192 2.52 -32.16 -4.17
CA ILE A 192 2.17 -31.93 -2.77
C ILE A 192 1.46 -30.58 -2.61
N LEU A 193 1.94 -29.57 -3.34
CA LEU A 193 1.39 -28.21 -3.32
C LEU A 193 1.51 -27.59 -4.71
N GLU A 194 0.47 -26.93 -5.17
CA GLU A 194 0.51 -26.06 -6.34
C GLU A 194 -0.21 -24.76 -6.03
N ASN A 195 0.52 -23.64 -6.10
CA ASN A 195 -0.06 -22.31 -5.99
C ASN A 195 -0.38 -21.77 -7.38
N LYS A 196 -1.63 -21.29 -7.54
CA LYS A 196 -2.13 -20.63 -8.75
C LYS A 196 -2.52 -19.21 -8.42
N LYS A 197 -2.76 -18.39 -9.45
CA LYS A 197 -3.33 -17.05 -9.29
C LYS A 197 -4.70 -17.18 -8.61
N ASN A 198 -4.77 -16.84 -7.32
CA ASN A 198 -5.99 -16.92 -6.52
C ASN A 198 -6.35 -15.54 -5.98
N PRO A 199 -7.67 -15.22 -5.86
CA PRO A 199 -8.14 -14.07 -5.09
C PRO A 199 -7.62 -14.13 -3.65
N GLY A 200 -7.21 -12.97 -3.11
CA GLY A 200 -6.71 -12.81 -1.74
C GLY A 200 -7.82 -12.51 -0.73
#